data_3bc0dc73fbc2b4785b3a1e76ac627b38
#
_entry.id   3bc0dc73fbc2b4785b3a1e76ac627b38
#
_cell.length_a   1.000
_cell.length_b   1.000
_cell.length_c   1.000
_cell.angle_alpha   90.00
_cell.angle_beta   90.00
_cell.angle_gamma   90.00
#
_symmetry.space_group_name_H-M   'P 1'
#
loop_
_entity.id
_entity.type
_entity.pdbx_description
1 polymer ?
#
loop_
_entity_poly.entity_id
_entity_poly.type
_entity_poly.pdbx_seq_one_letter_code
_entity_poly.pdbx_strand_id
1 'polypeptide(L)'
;NGRMGKAVTSAVQSRNDCEIVFGADPFGTPAYDYPVFESLAVSDKKADVIIDFSNPASLDDILAYALEKKIPCVLCTTGYSPEQVEKIKKASESVAVFYSGNMSLGINLLIELSKEAAKILGAADFDIEIVEKHHNQKIDAPSGTALMIADGISDTLAEEPQYVYDRHSYRKKRSKNEIGIHSVRGGTIVGEHEVIFAGHDEVVTISHQAQSKEVFAVGAVNAAVYLADQSAGMYNMGNLLAAKLG
;
A
#
# COMPACT_ATOMS: atom_id res chain seq x y z
N ASN A 1 -16.13 2.29 11.72
CA ASN A 1 -16.23 1.62 13.02
C ASN A 1 -15.17 0.56 13.22
N GLY A 2 -14.60 0.01 12.14
CA GLY A 2 -13.53 -0.97 12.19
C GLY A 2 -12.21 -0.38 12.71
N ARG A 3 -11.19 -1.24 12.86
CA ARG A 3 -9.84 -0.83 13.33
C ARG A 3 -9.23 0.28 12.49
N MET A 4 -9.33 0.16 11.16
CA MET A 4 -8.76 1.16 10.26
C MET A 4 -9.57 2.47 10.25
N GLY A 5 -10.89 2.42 10.37
CA GLY A 5 -11.72 3.63 10.52
C GLY A 5 -11.33 4.45 11.77
N LYS A 6 -11.08 3.78 12.90
CA LYS A 6 -10.56 4.41 14.12
C LYS A 6 -9.18 5.03 13.92
N ALA A 7 -8.28 4.32 13.24
CA ALA A 7 -6.94 4.82 12.94
C ALA A 7 -6.98 6.05 11.99
N VAL A 8 -7.86 6.04 10.98
CA VAL A 8 -8.07 7.21 10.10
C VAL A 8 -8.63 8.38 10.90
N THR A 9 -9.61 8.14 11.80
CA THR A 9 -10.14 9.18 12.68
C THR A 9 -9.03 9.83 13.51
N SER A 10 -8.20 9.03 14.16
CA SER A 10 -7.06 9.52 14.96
C SER A 10 -6.05 10.29 14.09
N ALA A 11 -5.75 9.79 12.90
CA ALA A 11 -4.81 10.44 11.98
C ALA A 11 -5.33 11.81 11.52
N VAL A 12 -6.63 11.94 11.21
CA VAL A 12 -7.25 13.22 10.81
C VAL A 12 -7.31 14.20 11.99
N GLN A 13 -7.69 13.74 13.20
CA GLN A 13 -7.75 14.59 14.40
C GLN A 13 -6.41 15.24 14.78
N SER A 14 -5.29 14.65 14.37
CA SER A 14 -3.94 15.22 14.60
C SER A 14 -3.52 16.25 13.55
N ARG A 15 -4.41 16.64 12.61
CA ARG A 15 -4.13 17.52 11.45
C ARG A 15 -5.01 18.74 11.45
N ASN A 16 -4.57 19.79 10.73
CA ASN A 16 -5.30 21.04 10.56
C ASN A 16 -5.71 21.30 9.11
N ASP A 17 -5.36 20.41 8.18
CA ASP A 17 -5.58 20.56 6.74
C ASP A 17 -6.72 19.68 6.21
N CYS A 18 -7.35 18.88 7.07
CA CYS A 18 -8.49 18.03 6.73
C CYS A 18 -9.36 17.75 7.96
N GLU A 19 -10.63 17.41 7.72
CA GLU A 19 -11.58 16.99 8.74
C GLU A 19 -12.45 15.83 8.22
N ILE A 20 -13.09 15.07 9.12
CA ILE A 20 -14.04 14.03 8.75
C ILE A 20 -15.44 14.64 8.76
N VAL A 21 -16.06 14.71 7.60
CA VAL A 21 -17.43 15.22 7.43
C VAL A 21 -18.46 14.18 7.86
N PHE A 22 -18.26 12.91 7.52
CA PHE A 22 -19.05 11.77 7.94
C PHE A 22 -18.33 10.45 7.72
N GLY A 23 -18.82 9.38 8.34
CA GLY A 23 -18.42 8.00 8.07
C GLY A 23 -19.59 7.20 7.51
N ALA A 24 -19.29 6.06 6.86
CA ALA A 24 -20.26 5.06 6.45
C ALA A 24 -19.85 3.69 6.98
N ASP A 25 -20.74 3.02 7.71
CA ASP A 25 -20.53 1.68 8.25
C ASP A 25 -21.87 0.99 8.49
N PRO A 26 -22.16 -0.16 7.87
CA PRO A 26 -23.42 -0.87 8.06
C PRO A 26 -23.59 -1.48 9.47
N PHE A 27 -22.55 -1.50 10.29
CA PHE A 27 -22.52 -2.16 11.59
C PHE A 27 -22.35 -1.17 12.75
N GLY A 28 -23.45 -0.61 13.21
CA GLY A 28 -23.53 0.16 14.45
C GLY A 28 -23.12 1.63 14.33
N THR A 29 -23.53 2.42 15.32
CA THR A 29 -23.24 3.85 15.46
C THR A 29 -22.19 4.04 16.55
N PRO A 30 -20.95 4.42 16.23
CA PRO A 30 -19.99 4.82 17.24
C PRO A 30 -20.27 6.23 17.74
N ALA A 31 -19.79 6.56 18.93
CA ALA A 31 -19.76 7.91 19.45
C ALA A 31 -18.54 8.67 18.88
N TYR A 32 -18.70 9.26 17.70
CA TYR A 32 -17.75 10.21 17.12
C TYR A 32 -18.35 11.62 17.12
N ASP A 33 -17.50 12.63 16.97
CA ASP A 33 -17.93 14.03 16.82
C ASP A 33 -18.54 14.33 15.44
N TYR A 34 -18.54 13.33 14.54
CA TYR A 34 -19.13 13.38 13.20
C TYR A 34 -20.17 12.27 13.02
N PRO A 35 -21.17 12.45 12.14
CA PRO A 35 -22.20 11.44 11.90
C PRO A 35 -21.63 10.20 11.19
N VAL A 36 -22.17 9.02 11.51
CA VAL A 36 -21.91 7.78 10.80
C VAL A 36 -23.22 7.22 10.29
N PHE A 37 -23.32 7.04 8.99
CA PHE A 37 -24.49 6.52 8.30
C PHE A 37 -24.32 5.02 7.98
N GLU A 38 -25.42 4.32 7.75
CA GLU A 38 -25.39 2.90 7.36
C GLU A 38 -24.80 2.68 5.95
N SER A 39 -24.92 3.69 5.07
CA SER A 39 -24.32 3.65 3.73
C SER A 39 -23.99 5.06 3.24
N LEU A 40 -23.17 5.16 2.21
CA LEU A 40 -22.84 6.44 1.55
C LEU A 40 -24.08 7.13 0.97
N ALA A 41 -25.01 6.36 0.41
CA ALA A 41 -26.20 6.87 -0.27
C ALA A 41 -27.19 7.61 0.66
N VAL A 42 -27.13 7.35 1.97
CA VAL A 42 -28.05 7.98 2.97
C VAL A 42 -27.54 9.35 3.40
N SER A 43 -26.28 9.68 3.17
CA SER A 43 -25.69 10.94 3.58
C SER A 43 -26.10 12.10 2.66
N ASP A 44 -26.58 13.18 3.26
CA ASP A 44 -26.75 14.49 2.61
C ASP A 44 -25.50 15.37 2.69
N LYS A 45 -24.46 14.90 3.36
CA LYS A 45 -23.21 15.62 3.56
C LYS A 45 -22.37 15.60 2.28
N LYS A 46 -21.64 16.69 2.06
CA LYS A 46 -20.72 16.83 0.94
C LYS A 46 -19.29 16.62 1.46
N ALA A 47 -18.58 15.69 0.84
CA ALA A 47 -17.17 15.42 1.11
C ALA A 47 -16.35 15.71 -0.15
N ASP A 48 -15.08 16.05 0.03
CA ASP A 48 -14.15 16.30 -1.07
C ASP A 48 -13.45 15.01 -1.53
N VAL A 49 -13.26 14.03 -0.64
CA VAL A 49 -12.62 12.74 -0.93
C VAL A 49 -13.21 11.63 -0.08
N ILE A 50 -13.31 10.42 -0.63
CA ILE A 50 -13.67 9.20 0.07
C ILE A 50 -12.39 8.43 0.43
N ILE A 51 -12.27 7.92 1.66
CA ILE A 51 -11.26 6.94 2.05
C ILE A 51 -11.95 5.62 2.38
N ASP A 52 -11.58 4.55 1.66
CA ASP A 52 -12.15 3.22 1.84
C ASP A 52 -11.17 2.22 2.48
N PHE A 53 -11.55 1.66 3.62
CA PHE A 53 -10.92 0.51 4.28
C PHE A 53 -11.95 -0.58 4.59
N SER A 54 -12.93 -0.79 3.73
CA SER A 54 -14.03 -1.73 3.95
C SER A 54 -13.66 -3.18 3.54
N ASN A 55 -14.28 -3.65 2.51
CA ASN A 55 -14.03 -4.97 1.90
C ASN A 55 -14.36 -4.93 0.40
N PRO A 56 -13.90 -5.92 -0.40
CA PRO A 56 -14.11 -5.90 -1.85
C PRO A 56 -15.58 -5.89 -2.29
N ALA A 57 -16.51 -6.38 -1.47
CA ALA A 57 -17.94 -6.38 -1.82
C ALA A 57 -18.56 -4.97 -1.82
N SER A 58 -17.94 -4.00 -1.13
CA SER A 58 -18.42 -2.61 -1.08
C SER A 58 -17.97 -1.77 -2.28
N LEU A 59 -17.13 -2.30 -3.16
CA LEU A 59 -16.52 -1.52 -4.24
C LEU A 59 -17.55 -0.89 -5.18
N ASP A 60 -18.55 -1.66 -5.59
CA ASP A 60 -19.54 -1.20 -6.59
C ASP A 60 -20.34 0.00 -6.04
N ASP A 61 -20.72 -0.03 -4.77
CA ASP A 61 -21.44 1.07 -4.11
C ASP A 61 -20.56 2.32 -3.95
N ILE A 62 -19.28 2.12 -3.58
CA ILE A 62 -18.31 3.21 -3.46
C ILE A 62 -18.07 3.89 -4.80
N LEU A 63 -17.83 3.10 -5.86
CA LEU A 63 -17.60 3.65 -7.19
C LEU A 63 -18.85 4.33 -7.76
N ALA A 64 -20.05 3.75 -7.54
CA ALA A 64 -21.31 4.37 -7.97
C ALA A 64 -21.50 5.74 -7.32
N TYR A 65 -21.29 5.84 -6.01
CA TYR A 65 -21.38 7.11 -5.27
C TYR A 65 -20.31 8.11 -5.71
N ALA A 66 -19.07 7.67 -5.86
CA ALA A 66 -17.95 8.52 -6.32
C ALA A 66 -18.23 9.11 -7.71
N LEU A 67 -18.73 8.30 -8.64
CA LEU A 67 -19.07 8.74 -10.01
C LEU A 67 -20.29 9.68 -10.05
N GLU A 68 -21.35 9.37 -9.28
CA GLU A 68 -22.54 10.22 -9.20
C GLU A 68 -22.23 11.60 -8.65
N LYS A 69 -21.50 11.64 -7.54
CA LYS A 69 -21.18 12.90 -6.84
C LYS A 69 -19.91 13.58 -7.37
N LYS A 70 -19.18 12.95 -8.29
CA LYS A 70 -17.87 13.39 -8.81
C LYS A 70 -16.86 13.63 -7.69
N ILE A 71 -16.79 12.69 -6.75
CA ILE A 71 -15.91 12.75 -5.59
C ILE A 71 -14.73 11.79 -5.80
N PRO A 72 -13.47 12.24 -5.69
CA PRO A 72 -12.28 11.40 -5.66
C PRO A 72 -12.35 10.31 -4.59
N CYS A 73 -11.73 9.16 -4.83
CA CYS A 73 -11.72 8.08 -3.83
C CYS A 73 -10.33 7.43 -3.67
N VAL A 74 -9.94 7.21 -2.41
CA VAL A 74 -8.74 6.48 -2.00
C VAL A 74 -9.16 5.08 -1.59
N LEU A 75 -8.83 4.09 -2.41
CA LEU A 75 -9.18 2.69 -2.21
C LEU A 75 -8.03 1.96 -1.52
N CYS A 76 -8.19 1.68 -0.22
CA CYS A 76 -7.20 1.00 0.61
C CYS A 76 -7.59 -0.47 0.90
N THR A 77 -8.75 -0.89 0.44
CA THR A 77 -9.20 -2.27 0.54
C THR A 77 -8.31 -3.17 -0.32
N THR A 78 -7.90 -4.30 0.23
CA THR A 78 -7.07 -5.30 -0.44
C THR A 78 -7.89 -6.50 -0.93
N GLY A 79 -7.35 -7.27 -1.87
CA GLY A 79 -7.99 -8.51 -2.34
C GLY A 79 -9.07 -8.31 -3.40
N TYR A 80 -9.05 -7.21 -4.14
CA TYR A 80 -9.88 -7.02 -5.31
C TYR A 80 -9.58 -8.07 -6.40
N SER A 81 -10.63 -8.58 -7.05
CA SER A 81 -10.48 -9.45 -8.22
C SER A 81 -9.99 -8.65 -9.45
N PRO A 82 -9.45 -9.33 -10.48
CA PRO A 82 -9.08 -8.66 -11.72
C PRO A 82 -10.23 -7.84 -12.33
N GLU A 83 -11.47 -8.35 -12.28
CA GLU A 83 -12.67 -7.67 -12.78
C GLU A 83 -12.96 -6.39 -11.97
N GLN A 84 -12.75 -6.43 -10.66
CA GLN A 84 -12.90 -5.27 -9.78
C GLN A 84 -11.81 -4.21 -10.08
N VAL A 85 -10.58 -4.62 -10.32
CA VAL A 85 -9.50 -3.72 -10.73
C VAL A 85 -9.82 -3.04 -12.06
N GLU A 86 -10.41 -3.74 -13.03
CA GLU A 86 -10.87 -3.13 -14.28
C GLU A 86 -12.01 -2.10 -14.07
N LYS A 87 -12.93 -2.37 -13.13
CA LYS A 87 -13.95 -1.37 -12.74
C LYS A 87 -13.31 -0.12 -12.13
N ILE A 88 -12.28 -0.29 -11.29
CA ILE A 88 -11.53 0.83 -10.70
C ILE A 88 -10.86 1.67 -11.81
N LYS A 89 -10.19 1.03 -12.76
CA LYS A 89 -9.58 1.71 -13.90
C LYS A 89 -10.62 2.49 -14.72
N LYS A 90 -11.75 1.88 -15.01
CA LYS A 90 -12.84 2.54 -15.76
C LYS A 90 -13.41 3.73 -14.99
N ALA A 91 -13.61 3.63 -13.68
CA ALA A 91 -14.07 4.75 -12.86
C ALA A 91 -13.07 5.91 -12.86
N SER A 92 -11.77 5.62 -12.90
CA SER A 92 -10.72 6.62 -12.92
C SER A 92 -10.71 7.51 -14.19
N GLU A 93 -11.39 7.09 -15.26
CA GLU A 93 -11.60 7.93 -16.45
C GLU A 93 -12.51 9.14 -16.17
N SER A 94 -13.31 9.10 -15.11
CA SER A 94 -14.32 10.12 -14.77
C SER A 94 -14.07 10.84 -13.44
N VAL A 95 -13.38 10.20 -12.50
CA VAL A 95 -13.01 10.77 -11.18
C VAL A 95 -11.57 10.39 -10.84
N ALA A 96 -10.92 11.16 -9.97
CA ALA A 96 -9.60 10.76 -9.48
C ALA A 96 -9.73 9.55 -8.54
N VAL A 97 -9.00 8.49 -8.82
CA VAL A 97 -8.96 7.28 -8.00
C VAL A 97 -7.53 7.00 -7.55
N PHE A 98 -7.32 6.94 -6.25
CA PHE A 98 -6.05 6.52 -5.68
C PHE A 98 -6.15 5.04 -5.27
N TYR A 99 -5.31 4.20 -5.87
CA TYR A 99 -5.24 2.79 -5.55
C TYR A 99 -3.79 2.34 -5.41
N SER A 100 -3.44 1.77 -4.26
CA SER A 100 -2.09 1.28 -4.00
C SER A 100 -2.14 0.01 -3.15
N GLY A 101 -1.29 -0.95 -3.46
CA GLY A 101 -1.17 -2.20 -2.71
C GLY A 101 -0.66 -2.04 -1.28
N ASN A 102 0.00 -0.92 -0.97
CA ASN A 102 0.42 -0.57 0.38
C ASN A 102 0.38 0.96 0.57
N MET A 103 -0.31 1.42 1.62
CA MET A 103 -0.48 2.84 1.92
C MET A 103 0.65 3.45 2.76
N SER A 104 1.64 2.67 3.20
CA SER A 104 2.79 3.22 3.93
C SER A 104 3.70 4.04 3.02
N LEU A 105 3.91 5.31 3.36
CA LEU A 105 4.87 6.18 2.66
C LEU A 105 6.27 5.59 2.72
N GLY A 106 6.67 5.05 3.90
CA GLY A 106 8.00 4.47 4.09
C GLY A 106 8.24 3.21 3.25
N ILE A 107 7.23 2.33 3.10
CA ILE A 107 7.33 1.16 2.22
C ILE A 107 7.49 1.58 0.75
N ASN A 108 6.71 2.54 0.31
CA ASN A 108 6.81 2.99 -1.08
C ASN A 108 8.14 3.71 -1.36
N LEU A 109 8.66 4.48 -0.39
CA LEU A 109 10.01 5.04 -0.48
C LEU A 109 11.07 3.93 -0.52
N LEU A 110 10.95 2.89 0.32
CA LEU A 110 11.86 1.73 0.29
C LEU A 110 11.85 1.05 -1.08
N ILE A 111 10.68 0.89 -1.71
CA ILE A 111 10.55 0.33 -3.06
C ILE A 111 11.33 1.20 -4.07
N GLU A 112 11.08 2.51 -4.09
CA GLU A 112 11.76 3.40 -5.05
C GLU A 112 13.27 3.45 -4.83
N LEU A 113 13.74 3.53 -3.58
CA LEU A 113 15.17 3.47 -3.27
C LEU A 113 15.79 2.13 -3.68
N SER A 114 15.07 1.01 -3.49
CA SER A 114 15.53 -0.32 -3.89
C SER A 114 15.60 -0.47 -5.41
N LYS A 115 14.67 0.13 -6.15
CA LYS A 115 14.71 0.19 -7.62
C LYS A 115 15.94 0.96 -8.11
N GLU A 116 16.22 2.12 -7.53
CA GLU A 116 17.41 2.90 -7.90
C GLU A 116 18.71 2.18 -7.52
N ALA A 117 18.76 1.55 -6.34
CA ALA A 117 19.88 0.74 -5.92
C ALA A 117 20.10 -0.46 -6.87
N ALA A 118 19.02 -1.15 -7.27
CA ALA A 118 19.10 -2.32 -8.16
C ALA A 118 19.65 -1.97 -9.55
N LYS A 119 19.31 -0.80 -10.12
CA LYS A 119 19.87 -0.33 -11.40
C LYS A 119 21.40 -0.20 -11.36
N ILE A 120 21.94 0.25 -10.24
CA ILE A 120 23.36 0.49 -10.06
C ILE A 120 24.07 -0.80 -9.62
N LEU A 121 23.59 -1.41 -8.55
CA LEU A 121 24.24 -2.54 -7.88
C LEU A 121 24.03 -3.87 -8.62
N GLY A 122 22.87 -4.05 -9.28
CA GLY A 122 22.62 -5.22 -10.12
C GLY A 122 23.61 -5.30 -11.30
N ALA A 123 23.93 -4.17 -11.91
CA ALA A 123 24.96 -4.09 -12.95
C ALA A 123 26.38 -4.29 -12.40
N ALA A 124 26.61 -4.08 -11.11
CA ALA A 124 27.89 -4.25 -10.42
C ALA A 124 28.04 -5.63 -9.73
N ASP A 125 27.23 -6.62 -10.13
CA ASP A 125 27.29 -8.02 -9.69
C ASP A 125 26.91 -8.28 -8.23
N PHE A 126 26.07 -7.40 -7.63
CA PHE A 126 25.51 -7.62 -6.32
C PHE A 126 24.37 -8.65 -6.37
N ASP A 127 24.31 -9.51 -5.37
CA ASP A 127 23.20 -10.41 -5.11
C ASP A 127 22.07 -9.68 -4.39
N ILE A 128 20.80 -9.99 -4.71
CA ILE A 128 19.64 -9.33 -4.12
C ILE A 128 18.87 -10.32 -3.26
N GLU A 129 18.66 -9.98 -1.98
CA GLU A 129 17.88 -10.77 -1.03
C GLU A 129 16.90 -9.87 -0.29
N ILE A 130 15.70 -10.37 -0.03
CA ILE A 130 14.65 -9.68 0.73
C ILE A 130 14.33 -10.49 1.96
N VAL A 131 14.30 -9.84 3.13
CA VAL A 131 13.89 -10.47 4.39
C VAL A 131 12.68 -9.70 4.94
N GLU A 132 11.58 -10.41 5.17
CA GLU A 132 10.40 -9.83 5.81
C GLU A 132 10.08 -10.52 7.12
N LYS A 133 9.61 -9.74 8.10
CA LYS A 133 9.28 -10.23 9.44
C LYS A 133 7.90 -9.74 9.83
N HIS A 134 7.03 -10.66 10.27
CA HIS A 134 5.68 -10.35 10.74
C HIS A 134 5.31 -11.18 11.96
N HIS A 135 4.18 -10.82 12.57
CA HIS A 135 3.61 -11.55 13.71
C HIS A 135 3.27 -13.01 13.37
N ASN A 136 3.23 -13.85 14.40
CA ASN A 136 3.00 -15.29 14.27
C ASN A 136 1.60 -15.69 13.79
N GLN A 137 0.66 -14.74 13.64
CA GLN A 137 -0.69 -14.94 13.11
C GLN A 137 -0.82 -14.59 11.63
N LYS A 138 0.26 -14.16 10.96
CA LYS A 138 0.23 -13.84 9.52
C LYS A 138 0.26 -15.13 8.71
N ILE A 139 -0.76 -15.32 7.85
CA ILE A 139 -0.98 -16.56 7.10
C ILE A 139 -0.12 -16.60 5.83
N ASP A 140 -0.11 -15.49 5.07
CA ASP A 140 0.65 -15.40 3.82
C ASP A 140 2.16 -15.30 4.09
N ALA A 141 2.95 -16.05 3.33
CA ALA A 141 4.41 -16.02 3.31
C ALA A 141 4.89 -16.36 1.88
N PRO A 142 5.63 -15.45 1.23
CA PRO A 142 5.99 -14.13 1.71
C PRO A 142 4.80 -13.15 1.78
N SER A 143 5.01 -12.02 2.46
CA SER A 143 4.01 -10.95 2.53
C SER A 143 3.80 -10.32 1.15
N GLY A 144 2.57 -9.83 0.88
CA GLY A 144 2.29 -9.07 -0.34
C GLY A 144 3.22 -7.87 -0.54
N THR A 145 3.66 -7.22 0.55
CA THR A 145 4.64 -6.13 0.49
C THR A 145 6.02 -6.60 0.04
N ALA A 146 6.47 -7.78 0.48
CA ALA A 146 7.75 -8.33 0.03
C ALA A 146 7.72 -8.66 -1.47
N LEU A 147 6.58 -9.17 -1.96
CA LEU A 147 6.39 -9.39 -3.40
C LEU A 147 6.37 -8.07 -4.18
N MET A 148 5.67 -7.04 -3.69
CA MET A 148 5.70 -5.70 -4.32
C MET A 148 7.12 -5.11 -4.41
N ILE A 149 7.95 -5.33 -3.39
CA ILE A 149 9.36 -4.91 -3.41
C ILE A 149 10.13 -5.68 -4.48
N ALA A 150 9.96 -7.01 -4.51
CA ALA A 150 10.62 -7.87 -5.48
C ALA A 150 10.21 -7.54 -6.92
N ASP A 151 8.91 -7.36 -7.18
CA ASP A 151 8.36 -6.96 -8.48
C ASP A 151 8.92 -5.60 -8.93
N GLY A 152 8.91 -4.61 -8.02
CA GLY A 152 9.48 -3.29 -8.31
C GLY A 152 10.97 -3.33 -8.66
N ILE A 153 11.75 -4.16 -7.99
CA ILE A 153 13.16 -4.39 -8.33
C ILE A 153 13.28 -5.11 -9.68
N SER A 154 12.50 -6.18 -9.89
CA SER A 154 12.47 -6.97 -11.12
C SER A 154 12.24 -6.11 -12.36
N ASP A 155 11.30 -5.16 -12.28
CA ASP A 155 10.97 -4.23 -13.36
C ASP A 155 12.16 -3.35 -13.81
N THR A 156 13.22 -3.26 -12.99
CA THR A 156 14.41 -2.45 -13.29
C THR A 156 15.61 -3.27 -13.82
N LEU A 157 15.54 -4.59 -13.71
CA LEU A 157 16.61 -5.48 -14.14
C LEU A 157 16.51 -5.79 -15.63
N ALA A 158 17.66 -6.11 -16.26
CA ALA A 158 17.70 -6.43 -17.69
C ALA A 158 17.02 -7.77 -18.03
N GLU A 159 17.04 -8.70 -17.09
CA GLU A 159 16.43 -10.03 -17.21
C GLU A 159 15.49 -10.25 -16.02
N GLU A 160 14.34 -10.90 -16.26
CA GLU A 160 13.40 -11.25 -15.21
C GLU A 160 14.04 -12.26 -14.23
N PRO A 161 14.17 -11.91 -12.92
CA PRO A 161 14.83 -12.78 -11.96
C PRO A 161 13.92 -13.91 -11.50
N GLN A 162 14.54 -15.03 -11.11
CA GLN A 162 13.83 -16.10 -10.43
C GLN A 162 13.64 -15.75 -8.94
N TYR A 163 12.39 -15.76 -8.43
CA TYR A 163 12.13 -15.66 -7.00
C TYR A 163 12.41 -16.98 -6.30
N VAL A 164 13.21 -16.94 -5.24
CA VAL A 164 13.63 -18.12 -4.47
C VAL A 164 13.18 -17.96 -3.02
N TYR A 165 12.27 -18.83 -2.58
CA TYR A 165 11.68 -18.79 -1.24
C TYR A 165 12.31 -19.79 -0.27
N ASP A 166 13.01 -20.79 -0.78
CA ASP A 166 13.59 -21.88 0.01
C ASP A 166 14.94 -22.29 -0.57
N ARG A 167 15.97 -22.39 0.30
CA ARG A 167 17.30 -22.88 -0.07
C ARG A 167 17.62 -24.22 0.61
N HIS A 168 16.72 -24.73 1.46
CA HIS A 168 16.92 -25.99 2.17
C HIS A 168 16.67 -27.21 1.26
N SER A 169 15.68 -27.10 0.38
CA SER A 169 15.23 -28.22 -0.47
C SER A 169 16.27 -28.70 -1.50
N TYR A 170 17.35 -27.96 -1.70
CA TYR A 170 18.40 -28.32 -2.65
C TYR A 170 19.79 -27.80 -2.22
N ARG A 171 20.83 -28.56 -2.61
CA ARG A 171 22.24 -28.21 -2.33
C ARG A 171 22.91 -27.68 -3.60
N LYS A 172 22.71 -26.42 -3.91
CA LYS A 172 23.41 -25.73 -5.01
C LYS A 172 23.87 -24.35 -4.56
N LYS A 173 24.87 -23.80 -5.26
CA LYS A 173 25.24 -22.40 -5.10
C LYS A 173 24.09 -21.51 -5.59
N ARG A 174 23.99 -20.29 -5.05
CA ARG A 174 23.10 -19.26 -5.57
C ARG A 174 23.38 -18.98 -7.04
N SER A 175 22.34 -18.83 -7.85
CA SER A 175 22.47 -18.36 -9.22
C SER A 175 22.46 -16.82 -9.25
N LYS A 176 23.04 -16.24 -10.29
CA LYS A 176 23.11 -14.77 -10.42
C LYS A 176 21.74 -14.14 -10.59
N ASN A 177 20.90 -14.72 -11.43
CA ASN A 177 19.57 -14.21 -11.72
C ASN A 177 18.51 -14.71 -10.72
N GLU A 178 18.75 -14.47 -9.41
CA GLU A 178 17.82 -14.80 -8.33
C GLU A 178 17.55 -13.59 -7.44
N ILE A 179 16.31 -13.45 -6.98
CA ILE A 179 15.95 -12.66 -5.80
C ILE A 179 15.47 -13.63 -4.73
N GLY A 180 16.21 -13.75 -3.62
CA GLY A 180 15.77 -14.54 -2.48
C GLY A 180 14.76 -13.77 -1.64
N ILE A 181 13.66 -14.43 -1.21
CA ILE A 181 12.62 -13.80 -0.39
C ILE A 181 12.37 -14.67 0.84
N HIS A 182 12.73 -14.15 2.02
CA HIS A 182 12.74 -14.90 3.27
C HIS A 182 11.71 -14.34 4.25
N SER A 183 10.90 -15.24 4.83
CA SER A 183 9.82 -14.87 5.73
C SER A 183 10.10 -15.32 7.15
N VAL A 184 10.10 -14.38 8.10
CA VAL A 184 10.16 -14.64 9.53
C VAL A 184 8.79 -14.40 10.16
N ARG A 185 8.36 -15.31 11.04
CA ARG A 185 7.10 -15.21 11.80
C ARG A 185 7.39 -15.31 13.28
N GLY A 186 7.04 -14.25 14.04
CA GLY A 186 7.33 -14.25 15.48
C GLY A 186 6.59 -13.15 16.25
N GLY A 187 6.18 -13.47 17.46
CA GLY A 187 5.58 -12.51 18.39
C GLY A 187 4.48 -11.66 17.78
N THR A 188 4.58 -10.37 18.03
CA THR A 188 3.64 -9.32 17.58
C THR A 188 4.26 -8.34 16.58
N ILE A 189 5.31 -8.73 15.86
CA ILE A 189 5.98 -7.90 14.86
C ILE A 189 4.95 -7.38 13.86
N VAL A 190 4.85 -6.06 13.74
CA VAL A 190 3.82 -5.42 12.90
C VAL A 190 4.13 -5.63 11.42
N GLY A 191 5.39 -5.43 11.03
CA GLY A 191 5.92 -5.64 9.69
C GLY A 191 7.27 -4.97 9.51
N GLU A 192 8.27 -5.75 9.15
CA GLU A 192 9.63 -5.30 8.83
C GLU A 192 10.00 -5.82 7.46
N HIS A 193 10.71 -5.03 6.67
CA HIS A 193 11.19 -5.40 5.34
C HIS A 193 12.60 -4.87 5.16
N GLU A 194 13.50 -5.75 4.76
CA GLU A 194 14.89 -5.43 4.47
C GLU A 194 15.20 -5.89 3.04
N VAL A 195 15.81 -5.02 2.25
CA VAL A 195 16.38 -5.34 0.94
C VAL A 195 17.88 -5.28 1.09
N ILE A 196 18.52 -6.40 0.82
CA ILE A 196 19.97 -6.61 0.97
C ILE A 196 20.58 -6.74 -0.41
N PHE A 197 21.53 -5.86 -0.73
CA PHE A 197 22.38 -5.94 -1.89
C PHE A 197 23.77 -6.37 -1.42
N ALA A 198 24.15 -7.61 -1.73
CA ALA A 198 25.40 -8.22 -1.26
C ALA A 198 26.40 -8.32 -2.39
N GLY A 199 27.44 -7.52 -2.35
CA GLY A 199 28.55 -7.50 -3.29
C GLY A 199 29.79 -8.26 -2.76
N HIS A 200 30.91 -8.09 -3.47
CA HIS A 200 32.19 -8.60 -3.00
C HIS A 200 32.74 -7.65 -1.92
N ASP A 201 32.93 -8.16 -0.71
CA ASP A 201 33.44 -7.44 0.47
C ASP A 201 32.58 -6.26 0.98
N GLU A 202 31.37 -6.05 0.45
CA GLU A 202 30.46 -5.01 0.95
C GLU A 202 28.99 -5.44 0.86
N VAL A 203 28.15 -4.87 1.71
CA VAL A 203 26.70 -5.08 1.74
C VAL A 203 26.00 -3.74 1.91
N VAL A 204 25.00 -3.48 1.07
CA VAL A 204 24.08 -2.36 1.24
C VAL A 204 22.73 -2.90 1.67
N THR A 205 22.15 -2.36 2.74
CA THR A 205 20.82 -2.75 3.24
C THR A 205 19.91 -1.53 3.31
N ILE A 206 18.72 -1.65 2.72
CA ILE A 206 17.64 -0.67 2.83
C ILE A 206 16.53 -1.33 3.64
N SER A 207 16.11 -0.71 4.74
CA SER A 207 15.15 -1.32 5.66
C SER A 207 14.03 -0.39 6.05
N HIS A 208 12.85 -0.97 6.32
CA HIS A 208 11.68 -0.31 6.88
C HIS A 208 11.08 -1.16 7.98
N GLN A 209 10.70 -0.52 9.08
CA GLN A 209 10.03 -1.14 10.22
C GLN A 209 8.75 -0.37 10.56
N ALA A 210 7.60 -1.03 10.46
CA ALA A 210 6.34 -0.49 10.93
C ALA A 210 6.19 -0.75 12.44
N GLN A 211 5.98 0.28 13.23
CA GLN A 211 5.73 0.15 14.68
C GLN A 211 4.25 -0.03 15.00
N SER A 212 3.37 0.43 14.13
CA SER A 212 1.92 0.25 14.26
C SER A 212 1.25 0.19 12.87
N LYS A 213 0.01 -0.35 12.83
CA LYS A 213 -0.81 -0.34 11.60
C LYS A 213 -1.36 1.05 11.25
N GLU A 214 -1.18 2.03 12.12
CA GLU A 214 -1.61 3.42 11.88
C GLU A 214 -0.86 4.07 10.73
N VAL A 215 0.34 3.58 10.37
CA VAL A 215 1.09 4.06 9.20
C VAL A 215 0.27 4.00 7.91
N PHE A 216 -0.63 3.01 7.78
CA PHE A 216 -1.51 2.87 6.62
C PHE A 216 -2.64 3.91 6.63
N ALA A 217 -3.18 4.25 7.81
CA ALA A 217 -4.17 5.29 7.96
C ALA A 217 -3.59 6.67 7.65
N VAL A 218 -2.41 6.98 8.19
CA VAL A 218 -1.67 8.22 7.88
C VAL A 218 -1.40 8.32 6.38
N GLY A 219 -0.98 7.24 5.75
CA GLY A 219 -0.75 7.19 4.31
C GLY A 219 -2.02 7.44 3.50
N ALA A 220 -3.16 6.86 3.92
CA ALA A 220 -4.45 7.07 3.27
C ALA A 220 -4.94 8.52 3.40
N VAL A 221 -4.74 9.16 4.56
CA VAL A 221 -5.08 10.58 4.75
C VAL A 221 -4.17 11.47 3.89
N ASN A 222 -2.87 11.18 3.81
CA ASN A 222 -1.97 11.89 2.90
C ASN A 222 -2.39 11.74 1.43
N ALA A 223 -2.81 10.54 1.03
CA ALA A 223 -3.31 10.28 -0.31
C ALA A 223 -4.63 11.04 -0.58
N ALA A 224 -5.52 11.14 0.42
CA ALA A 224 -6.77 11.88 0.28
C ALA A 224 -6.52 13.39 0.08
N VAL A 225 -5.66 14.00 0.92
CA VAL A 225 -5.30 15.42 0.77
C VAL A 225 -4.64 15.69 -0.59
N TYR A 226 -3.74 14.79 -1.04
CA TYR A 226 -3.16 14.91 -2.38
C TYR A 226 -4.21 14.76 -3.49
N LEU A 227 -5.15 13.83 -3.36
CA LEU A 227 -6.10 13.48 -4.40
C LEU A 227 -7.21 14.54 -4.58
N ALA A 228 -7.49 15.34 -3.55
CA ALA A 228 -8.54 16.36 -3.57
C ALA A 228 -8.39 17.36 -4.73
N ASP A 229 -7.15 17.67 -5.11
CA ASP A 229 -6.81 18.63 -6.17
C ASP A 229 -6.46 17.95 -7.51
N GLN A 230 -6.65 16.64 -7.64
CA GLN A 230 -6.29 15.92 -8.85
C GLN A 230 -7.47 15.83 -9.82
N SER A 231 -7.17 15.90 -11.12
CA SER A 231 -8.12 15.58 -12.18
C SER A 231 -8.44 14.10 -12.24
N ALA A 232 -9.50 13.72 -12.98
CA ALA A 232 -9.80 12.32 -13.25
C ALA A 232 -8.54 11.57 -13.73
N GLY A 233 -8.31 10.40 -13.17
CA GLY A 233 -7.11 9.61 -13.42
C GLY A 233 -6.86 8.56 -12.36
N MET A 234 -5.94 7.65 -12.65
CA MET A 234 -5.48 6.62 -11.73
C MET A 234 -4.20 7.08 -11.04
N TYR A 235 -4.20 7.09 -9.72
CA TYR A 235 -3.08 7.54 -8.88
C TYR A 235 -2.64 6.45 -7.91
N ASN A 236 -1.39 6.49 -7.48
CA ASN A 236 -0.82 5.57 -6.52
C ASN A 236 0.22 6.28 -5.61
N MET A 237 0.85 5.52 -4.72
CA MET A 237 1.85 6.08 -3.81
C MET A 237 3.09 6.62 -4.52
N GLY A 238 3.45 6.10 -5.70
CA GLY A 238 4.54 6.64 -6.52
C GLY A 238 4.23 8.08 -7.00
N ASN A 239 2.99 8.35 -7.43
CA ASN A 239 2.56 9.71 -7.79
C ASN A 239 2.63 10.66 -6.60
N LEU A 240 2.18 10.20 -5.41
CA LEU A 240 2.26 10.99 -4.17
C LEU A 240 3.72 11.29 -3.77
N LEU A 241 4.62 10.31 -3.89
CA LEU A 241 6.05 10.50 -3.63
C LEU A 241 6.68 11.49 -4.60
N ALA A 242 6.41 11.33 -5.90
CA ALA A 242 6.92 12.25 -6.93
C ALA A 242 6.49 13.69 -6.67
N ALA A 243 5.23 13.92 -6.29
CA ALA A 243 4.71 15.24 -5.94
C ALA A 243 5.35 15.86 -4.68
N LYS A 244 5.96 15.05 -3.80
CA LYS A 244 6.68 15.53 -2.59
C LYS A 244 8.16 15.79 -2.86
N LEU A 245 8.72 15.23 -3.91
CA LEU A 245 10.14 15.36 -4.28
C LEU A 245 10.39 16.47 -5.31
N GLY A 246 9.36 16.88 -6.05
CA GLY A 246 9.41 17.95 -7.06
C GLY A 246 9.01 19.27 -6.53
#